data_503b35c54fdecd1f5c5b2acb33d427fa
#
_entry.id   503b35c54fdecd1f5c5b2acb33d427fa
#
_cell.length_a   1.000
_cell.length_b   1.000
_cell.length_c   1.000
_cell.angle_alpha   90.00
_cell.angle_beta   90.00
_cell.angle_gamma   90.00
#
_symmetry.space_group_name_H-M   'P 1'
#
loop_
_entity.id
_entity.type
_entity.pdbx_description
1 polymer ?
#
loop_
_entity_poly.entity_id
_entity_poly.type
_entity_poly.pdbx_seq_one_letter_code
_entity_poly.pdbx_strand_id
1 'polypeptide(L)'
;MKSKWGTPDVVGTYKPEAEDIIKFPIEIISAELKIDPQAPVVAFGQAVAYRLFSTKTYIAMPNTITEEDESRLESLSMLFGVGLVFFELNKDAPKFDIRMRAQRFFPGMFYVTEFAQRLKRYDVGKYRKLFTLAHLP
;
A
#
# COMPACT_ATOMS: atom_id res chain seq x y z
N MET A 1 -13.85 -4.85 -5.99
CA MET A 1 -13.96 -4.50 -4.58
C MET A 1 -13.90 -2.98 -4.42
N LYS A 2 -15.06 -2.35 -4.43
CA LYS A 2 -15.14 -0.89 -4.29
C LYS A 2 -15.67 -0.52 -2.92
N SER A 3 -15.13 0.55 -2.34
CA SER A 3 -15.54 1.09 -1.06
C SER A 3 -15.55 2.61 -1.15
N LYS A 4 -16.45 3.25 -0.43
CA LYS A 4 -16.46 4.72 -0.37
C LYS A 4 -15.21 5.30 0.29
N TRP A 5 -14.47 4.50 1.04
CA TRP A 5 -13.20 4.90 1.65
C TRP A 5 -12.00 4.66 0.74
N GLY A 6 -12.26 4.17 -0.48
CA GLY A 6 -11.24 3.88 -1.46
C GLY A 6 -10.80 2.43 -1.47
N THR A 7 -10.19 2.05 -2.56
CA THR A 7 -9.62 0.71 -2.76
C THR A 7 -8.20 0.89 -3.25
N PRO A 8 -7.20 0.29 -2.59
CA PRO A 8 -5.81 0.43 -3.04
C PRO A 8 -5.61 -0.14 -4.44
N ASP A 9 -4.74 0.52 -5.22
CA ASP A 9 -4.36 0.01 -6.53
C ASP A 9 -3.51 -1.25 -6.43
N VAL A 10 -2.69 -1.32 -5.39
CA VAL A 10 -1.80 -2.47 -5.15
C VAL A 10 -1.89 -2.84 -3.69
N VAL A 11 -2.01 -4.14 -3.43
CA VAL A 11 -2.00 -4.69 -2.07
C VAL A 11 -1.04 -5.88 -2.05
N GLY A 12 -0.18 -5.88 -1.07
CA GLY A 12 0.70 -7.00 -0.78
C GLY A 12 0.62 -7.36 0.69
N THR A 13 1.12 -8.53 1.02
CA THR A 13 1.25 -8.95 2.41
C THR A 13 2.67 -9.40 2.66
N TYR A 14 3.14 -9.12 3.88
CA TYR A 14 4.37 -9.70 4.41
C TYR A 14 3.96 -10.61 5.55
N LYS A 15 4.22 -11.89 5.38
CA LYS A 15 3.76 -12.93 6.31
C LYS A 15 4.88 -13.95 6.53
N PRO A 16 4.88 -14.62 7.70
CA PRO A 16 5.87 -15.66 7.93
C PRO A 16 5.62 -16.86 7.04
N GLU A 17 6.69 -17.54 6.66
CA GLU A 17 6.63 -18.83 6.01
C GLU A 17 6.36 -19.92 7.06
N ALA A 18 5.89 -21.09 6.62
CA ALA A 18 5.55 -22.18 7.54
C ALA A 18 6.79 -22.66 8.34
N GLU A 19 7.97 -22.61 7.73
CA GLU A 19 9.23 -23.03 8.34
C GLU A 19 9.89 -21.94 9.18
N ASP A 20 9.37 -20.72 9.20
CA ASP A 20 9.93 -19.64 10.02
C ASP A 20 9.74 -19.95 11.50
N ILE A 21 10.81 -19.77 12.27
CA ILE A 21 10.78 -19.96 13.73
C ILE A 21 9.90 -18.89 14.37
N ILE A 22 10.01 -17.65 13.90
CA ILE A 22 9.25 -16.53 14.41
C ILE A 22 8.00 -16.35 13.57
N LYS A 23 6.84 -16.50 14.19
CA LYS A 23 5.55 -16.28 13.51
C LYS A 23 5.05 -14.86 13.80
N PHE A 24 5.63 -13.89 13.09
CA PHE A 24 5.22 -12.49 13.21
C PHE A 24 3.83 -12.26 12.61
N PRO A 25 3.11 -11.23 13.05
CA PRO A 25 1.80 -10.89 12.48
C PRO A 25 1.90 -10.53 11.01
N ILE A 26 0.87 -10.86 10.24
CA ILE A 26 0.77 -10.47 8.82
C ILE A 26 0.75 -8.95 8.74
N GLU A 27 1.60 -8.41 7.87
CA GLU A 27 1.58 -6.99 7.51
C GLU A 27 0.85 -6.81 6.19
N ILE A 28 -0.05 -5.85 6.13
CA ILE A 28 -0.72 -5.47 4.89
C ILE A 28 -0.05 -4.22 4.36
N ILE A 29 0.43 -4.28 3.13
CA ILE A 29 1.09 -3.17 2.46
C ILE A 29 0.20 -2.73 1.31
N SER A 30 -0.22 -1.48 1.34
CA SER A 30 -1.08 -0.89 0.32
C SER A 30 -0.35 0.22 -0.41
N ALA A 31 -0.68 0.39 -1.67
CA ALA A 31 -0.13 1.50 -2.44
C ALA A 31 -1.20 2.14 -3.32
N GLU A 32 -1.12 3.44 -3.43
CA GLU A 32 -1.87 4.22 -4.40
C GLU A 32 -0.94 4.59 -5.54
N LEU A 33 -1.33 4.25 -6.75
CA LEU A 33 -0.55 4.49 -7.96
C LEU A 33 -1.21 5.58 -8.78
N LYS A 34 -0.51 6.69 -9.03
CA LYS A 34 -1.00 7.76 -9.89
C LYS A 34 -0.11 7.90 -11.10
N ILE A 35 -0.67 7.65 -12.28
CA ILE A 35 0.03 7.83 -13.55
C ILE A 35 0.04 9.30 -13.94
N ASP A 36 -1.05 10.00 -13.68
CA ASP A 36 -1.17 11.45 -13.89
C ASP A 36 -0.67 12.17 -12.63
N PRO A 37 0.38 13.01 -12.74
CA PRO A 37 0.93 13.69 -11.56
C PRO A 37 0.10 14.87 -11.07
N GLN A 38 -1.07 15.13 -11.66
CA GLN A 38 -1.95 16.19 -11.19
C GLN A 38 -2.67 15.76 -9.91
N ALA A 39 -2.97 16.70 -9.04
CA ALA A 39 -3.66 16.46 -7.78
C ALA A 39 -2.98 15.42 -6.86
N PRO A 40 -1.67 15.57 -6.58
CA PRO A 40 -0.96 14.64 -5.70
C PRO A 40 -1.54 14.59 -4.28
N VAL A 41 -2.17 15.68 -3.82
CA VAL A 41 -2.76 15.72 -2.48
C VAL A 41 -3.94 14.75 -2.37
N VAL A 42 -4.70 14.54 -3.43
CA VAL A 42 -5.81 13.58 -3.43
C VAL A 42 -5.27 12.16 -3.30
N ALA A 43 -4.25 11.83 -4.06
CA ALA A 43 -3.59 10.53 -3.97
C ALA A 43 -3.03 10.28 -2.58
N PHE A 44 -2.41 11.30 -1.99
CA PHE A 44 -1.87 11.22 -0.63
C PHE A 44 -2.97 10.93 0.38
N GLY A 45 -4.10 11.64 0.29
CA GLY A 45 -5.25 11.42 1.16
C GLY A 45 -5.80 10.00 1.05
N GLN A 46 -5.86 9.45 -0.15
CA GLN A 46 -6.28 8.06 -0.37
C GLN A 46 -5.31 7.09 0.31
N ALA A 47 -4.02 7.31 0.16
CA ALA A 47 -3.02 6.46 0.82
C ALA A 47 -3.16 6.50 2.34
N VAL A 48 -3.41 7.68 2.91
CA VAL A 48 -3.64 7.82 4.35
C VAL A 48 -4.88 7.02 4.78
N ALA A 49 -5.96 7.07 3.99
CA ALA A 49 -7.19 6.34 4.32
C ALA A 49 -6.95 4.82 4.37
N TYR A 50 -6.02 4.29 3.59
CA TYR A 50 -5.71 2.86 3.60
C TYR A 50 -5.10 2.39 4.92
N ARG A 51 -4.68 3.29 5.78
CA ARG A 51 -4.19 2.94 7.11
C ARG A 51 -5.25 2.36 8.02
N LEU A 52 -6.52 2.49 7.67
CA LEU A 52 -7.56 1.81 8.42
C LEU A 52 -7.30 0.32 8.51
N PHE A 53 -6.74 -0.29 7.46
CA PHE A 53 -6.50 -1.72 7.42
C PHE A 53 -5.07 -2.09 7.02
N SER A 54 -4.19 -1.13 6.77
CA SER A 54 -2.84 -1.40 6.27
C SER A 54 -1.78 -1.08 7.32
N THR A 55 -0.80 -1.95 7.42
CA THR A 55 0.36 -1.76 8.28
C THR A 55 1.30 -0.70 7.69
N LYS A 56 1.47 -0.72 6.37
CA LYS A 56 2.28 0.25 5.63
C LYS A 56 1.53 0.71 4.40
N THR A 57 1.61 2.01 4.10
CA THR A 57 1.01 2.57 2.90
C THR A 57 2.03 3.36 2.11
N TYR A 58 1.93 3.27 0.80
CA TYR A 58 2.80 3.97 -0.13
C TYR A 58 1.97 4.76 -1.13
N ILE A 59 2.56 5.83 -1.62
CA ILE A 59 2.09 6.54 -2.80
C ILE A 59 3.18 6.43 -3.86
N ALA A 60 2.80 6.04 -5.07
CA ALA A 60 3.72 5.95 -6.20
C ALA A 60 3.32 6.98 -7.25
N MET A 61 4.27 7.83 -7.64
CA MET A 61 4.06 8.94 -8.55
C MET A 61 5.11 8.90 -9.66
N PRO A 62 4.75 9.42 -10.86
CA PRO A 62 5.76 9.58 -11.91
C PRO A 62 6.86 10.55 -11.48
N ASN A 63 8.09 10.29 -11.90
CA ASN A 63 9.22 11.18 -11.61
C ASN A 63 9.16 12.50 -12.37
N THR A 64 8.12 12.70 -13.18
CA THR A 64 7.87 13.94 -13.94
C THR A 64 7.13 14.99 -13.12
N ILE A 65 6.80 14.73 -11.86
CA ILE A 65 6.15 15.74 -11.02
C ILE A 65 7.07 16.95 -10.82
N THR A 66 6.48 18.10 -10.48
CA THR A 66 7.25 19.32 -10.23
C THR A 66 8.05 19.20 -8.94
N GLU A 67 9.13 19.97 -8.86
CA GLU A 67 9.93 20.03 -7.61
C GLU A 67 9.09 20.50 -6.42
N GLU A 68 8.17 21.43 -6.65
CA GLU A 68 7.28 21.92 -5.62
C GLU A 68 6.40 20.79 -5.07
N ASP A 69 5.78 20.02 -5.95
CA ASP A 69 4.94 18.90 -5.55
C ASP A 69 5.76 17.80 -4.87
N GLU A 70 6.94 17.49 -5.40
CA GLU A 70 7.84 16.53 -4.79
C GLU A 70 8.21 16.93 -3.36
N SER A 71 8.58 18.18 -3.16
CA SER A 71 8.95 18.69 -1.85
C SER A 71 7.77 18.60 -0.86
N ARG A 72 6.58 18.94 -1.30
CA ARG A 72 5.38 18.84 -0.46
C ARG A 72 5.04 17.39 -0.12
N LEU A 73 5.15 16.49 -1.08
CA LEU A 73 4.93 15.07 -0.83
C LEU A 73 5.94 14.51 0.16
N GLU A 74 7.21 14.87 0.02
CA GLU A 74 8.24 14.46 0.98
C GLU A 74 7.91 14.94 2.39
N SER A 75 7.51 16.20 2.53
CA SER A 75 7.12 16.76 3.82
C SER A 75 5.93 16.04 4.43
N LEU A 76 4.89 15.79 3.62
CA LEU A 76 3.71 15.05 4.07
C LEU A 76 4.05 13.61 4.44
N SER A 77 4.93 12.98 3.66
CA SER A 77 5.38 11.61 3.95
C SER A 77 6.11 11.54 5.28
N MET A 78 6.94 12.52 5.57
CA MET A 78 7.62 12.61 6.87
C MET A 78 6.63 12.81 8.02
N LEU A 79 5.63 13.65 7.82
CA LEU A 79 4.64 13.94 8.87
C LEU A 79 3.74 12.74 9.15
N PHE A 80 3.34 12.02 8.13
CA PHE A 80 2.31 10.99 8.25
C PHE A 80 2.83 9.56 8.05
N GLY A 81 4.10 9.40 7.75
CA GLY A 81 4.70 8.08 7.62
C GLY A 81 4.24 7.26 6.41
N VAL A 82 3.65 7.91 5.40
CA VAL A 82 3.36 7.28 4.12
C VAL A 82 4.66 7.16 3.34
N GLY A 83 4.91 6.00 2.74
CA GLY A 83 6.08 5.83 1.89
C GLY A 83 5.90 6.53 0.56
N LEU A 84 6.99 6.95 -0.04
CA LEU A 84 7.00 7.69 -1.30
C LEU A 84 7.89 6.99 -2.31
N VAL A 85 7.31 6.67 -3.46
CA VAL A 85 7.99 5.95 -4.54
C VAL A 85 7.82 6.74 -5.83
N PHE A 86 8.89 6.91 -6.59
CA PHE A 86 8.83 7.49 -7.92
C PHE A 86 9.15 6.44 -8.98
N PHE A 87 8.55 6.58 -10.16
CA PHE A 87 8.79 5.68 -11.28
C PHE A 87 8.86 6.45 -12.59
N GLU A 88 9.48 5.84 -13.60
CA GLU A 88 9.57 6.40 -14.94
C GLU A 88 8.33 6.01 -15.74
N LEU A 89 7.68 7.01 -16.37
CA LEU A 89 6.61 6.76 -17.32
C LEU A 89 7.14 6.21 -18.63
N ASN A 90 6.30 5.53 -19.38
CA ASN A 90 6.56 5.07 -20.74
C ASN A 90 7.74 4.08 -20.86
N LYS A 91 7.99 3.33 -19.79
CA LYS A 91 8.95 2.23 -19.80
C LYS A 91 8.21 0.92 -19.66
N ASP A 92 8.61 -0.09 -20.44
CA ASP A 92 8.03 -1.44 -20.32
C ASP A 92 8.36 -2.05 -18.96
N ALA A 93 9.53 -1.74 -18.43
CA ALA A 93 9.97 -2.17 -17.10
C ALA A 93 10.45 -0.93 -16.35
N PRO A 94 9.53 -0.13 -15.80
CA PRO A 94 9.92 1.10 -15.12
C PRO A 94 10.72 0.79 -13.85
N LYS A 95 11.74 1.60 -13.60
CA LYS A 95 12.46 1.55 -12.34
C LYS A 95 11.65 2.30 -11.29
N PHE A 96 11.55 1.68 -10.13
CA PHE A 96 10.92 2.28 -8.96
C PHE A 96 12.00 2.75 -8.00
N ASP A 97 11.95 4.02 -7.65
CA ASP A 97 12.85 4.62 -6.68
C ASP A 97 12.09 4.87 -5.39
N ILE A 98 12.46 4.15 -4.34
CA ILE A 98 11.85 4.34 -3.02
C ILE A 98 12.51 5.55 -2.39
N ARG A 99 11.85 6.69 -2.46
CA ARG A 99 12.34 7.94 -1.91
C ARG A 99 12.25 7.93 -0.39
N MET A 100 11.15 7.43 0.15
CA MET A 100 10.92 7.32 1.58
C MET A 100 10.20 6.02 1.88
N ARG A 101 10.70 5.26 2.85
CA ARG A 101 10.03 4.04 3.27
C ARG A 101 8.85 4.38 4.17
N ALA A 102 7.77 3.62 4.01
CA ALA A 102 6.61 3.77 4.87
C ALA A 102 6.94 3.38 6.30
N GLN A 103 6.39 4.11 7.25
CA GLN A 103 6.42 3.72 8.65
C GLN A 103 5.37 2.65 8.91
N ARG A 104 5.67 1.77 9.86
CA ARG A 104 4.73 0.75 10.29
C ARG A 104 3.72 1.35 11.26
N PHE A 105 2.43 1.05 11.01
CA PHE A 105 1.35 1.38 11.92
C PHE A 105 0.59 0.11 12.25
N PHE A 106 -0.02 0.08 13.42
CA PHE A 106 -0.84 -1.06 13.82
C PHE A 106 -2.31 -0.70 13.58
N PRO A 107 -2.89 -1.15 12.46
CA PRO A 107 -4.30 -0.86 12.19
C PRO A 107 -5.19 -1.62 13.16
N GLY A 108 -6.42 -1.12 13.36
CA GLY A 108 -7.40 -1.83 14.15
C GLY A 108 -7.75 -3.18 13.53
N MET A 109 -7.72 -4.25 14.33
CA MET A 109 -7.96 -5.59 13.78
C MET A 109 -9.35 -5.76 13.20
N PHE A 110 -10.33 -4.99 13.69
CA PHE A 110 -11.65 -4.97 13.08
C PHE A 110 -11.59 -4.60 11.59
N TYR A 111 -10.86 -3.55 11.27
CA TYR A 111 -10.76 -3.08 9.87
C TYR A 111 -9.91 -4.02 9.02
N VAL A 112 -8.89 -4.63 9.59
CA VAL A 112 -8.08 -5.63 8.87
C VAL A 112 -8.95 -6.83 8.51
N THR A 113 -9.72 -7.33 9.47
CA THR A 113 -10.62 -8.45 9.25
C THR A 113 -11.69 -8.12 8.24
N GLU A 114 -12.28 -6.91 8.33
CA GLU A 114 -13.28 -6.46 7.36
C GLU A 114 -12.71 -6.41 5.95
N PHE A 115 -11.51 -5.88 5.80
CA PHE A 115 -10.84 -5.84 4.49
C PHE A 115 -10.63 -7.24 3.93
N ALA A 116 -10.10 -8.15 4.75
CA ALA A 116 -9.86 -9.53 4.33
C ALA A 116 -11.16 -10.25 3.93
N GLN A 117 -12.24 -10.03 4.68
CA GLN A 117 -13.55 -10.61 4.38
C GLN A 117 -14.13 -10.05 3.07
N ARG A 118 -13.97 -8.76 2.82
CA ARG A 118 -14.41 -8.14 1.57
C ARG A 118 -13.64 -8.72 0.39
N LEU A 119 -12.34 -8.86 0.53
CA LEU A 119 -11.50 -9.44 -0.51
C LEU A 119 -11.88 -10.90 -0.77
N LYS A 120 -12.15 -11.67 0.27
CA LYS A 120 -12.59 -13.07 0.14
C LYS A 120 -13.89 -13.18 -0.65
N ARG A 121 -14.84 -12.28 -0.40
CA ARG A 121 -16.11 -12.27 -1.14
C ARG A 121 -15.93 -11.83 -2.59
N TYR A 122 -15.00 -10.91 -2.83
CA TYR A 122 -14.77 -10.36 -4.16
C TYR A 122 -13.89 -11.26 -5.02
N ASP A 123 -12.81 -11.79 -4.44
CA ASP A 123 -11.85 -12.60 -5.17
C ASP A 123 -11.17 -13.58 -4.21
N VAL A 124 -11.71 -14.79 -4.13
CA VAL A 124 -11.22 -15.80 -3.21
C VAL A 124 -9.78 -16.23 -3.52
N GLY A 125 -9.40 -16.19 -4.81
CA GLY A 125 -8.02 -16.51 -5.20
C GLY A 125 -7.00 -15.54 -4.64
N LYS A 126 -7.28 -14.25 -4.78
CA LYS A 126 -6.42 -13.20 -4.18
C LYS A 126 -6.42 -13.28 -2.67
N TYR A 127 -7.57 -13.54 -2.06
CA TYR A 127 -7.64 -13.71 -0.61
C TYR A 127 -6.71 -14.82 -0.13
N ARG A 128 -6.76 -15.98 -0.79
CA ARG A 128 -5.91 -17.12 -0.42
C ARG A 128 -4.44 -16.80 -0.59
N LYS A 129 -4.10 -16.13 -1.69
CA LYS A 129 -2.71 -15.76 -1.96
C LYS A 129 -2.15 -14.82 -0.89
N LEU A 130 -2.94 -13.86 -0.44
CA LEU A 130 -2.48 -12.83 0.49
C LEU A 130 -2.54 -13.27 1.95
N PHE A 131 -3.58 -14.02 2.35
CA PHE A 131 -3.86 -14.25 3.77
C PHE A 131 -3.68 -15.68 4.24
N THR A 132 -3.48 -16.63 3.34
CA THR A 132 -3.27 -18.02 3.74
C THR A 132 -1.77 -18.32 3.78
N LEU A 133 -1.30 -18.96 4.85
CA LEU A 133 0.06 -19.46 4.90
C LEU A 133 0.23 -20.59 3.89
N ALA A 134 1.37 -20.60 3.18
CA ALA A 134 1.59 -21.47 2.04
C ALA A 134 1.48 -22.97 2.35
N HIS A 135 1.72 -23.37 3.59
CA HIS A 135 1.77 -24.78 3.99
C HIS A 135 0.67 -25.16 4.98
N LEU A 136 -0.34 -24.32 5.14
CA LEU A 136 -1.50 -24.74 5.92
C LEU A 136 -2.34 -25.70 5.08
N PRO A 137 -2.70 -26.85 5.65
CA PRO A 137 -3.53 -27.79 4.93
C PRO A 137 -4.91 -27.22 4.65
#